data_71f454a8e695ba2b063e9ae0130c1f00
#
_entry.id   71f454a8e695ba2b063e9ae0130c1f00
#
_cell.length_a   1.000
_cell.length_b   1.000
_cell.length_c   1.000
_cell.angle_alpha   90.00
_cell.angle_beta   90.00
_cell.angle_gamma   90.00
#
_symmetry.space_group_name_H-M   'P 1'
#
loop_
_entity.id
_entity.type
_entity.pdbx_description
1 polymer ?
#
loop_
_entity_poly.entity_id
_entity_poly.type
_entity_poly.pdbx_seq_one_letter_code
_entity_poly.pdbx_strand_id
1 'polypeptide(L)'
;MSRGTLKQLTILARTSSPRWVRTAYRIARSIGGSQGSQALPAELVKDCRFFASRKDMLYALPGNGVVAELGTFRGDFARLIVERTEPRELHLIDVDYTRFDDTGLTEPRVKQHRGLTHEVIASFPDEHFDWIYVDADHSYKATLRDARASAPKLRPGGFLVFNDFAHIDQEIGRYGVHRAVVDFVCEQRWPLRFFAFHPHALYDVALQKPATGGVA
;
A
#
# COMPACT_ATOMS: atom_id res chain seq x y z
N MET A 1 -17.62 -21.91 -7.55
CA MET A 1 -16.49 -21.23 -8.20
C MET A 1 -15.80 -20.35 -7.16
N SER A 2 -14.50 -20.52 -6.95
CA SER A 2 -13.76 -19.73 -5.96
C SER A 2 -13.64 -18.26 -6.41
N ARG A 3 -13.59 -17.31 -5.47
CA ARG A 3 -13.41 -15.87 -5.78
C ARG A 3 -12.14 -15.59 -6.61
N GLY A 4 -11.10 -16.43 -6.50
CA GLY A 4 -9.89 -16.36 -7.32
C GLY A 4 -10.13 -16.63 -8.79
N THR A 5 -10.98 -17.60 -9.11
CA THR A 5 -11.35 -17.91 -10.49
C THR A 5 -12.11 -16.77 -11.16
N LEU A 6 -12.95 -16.06 -10.41
CA LEU A 6 -13.69 -14.89 -10.91
C LEU A 6 -12.76 -13.72 -11.24
N LYS A 7 -11.72 -13.50 -10.42
CA LYS A 7 -10.70 -12.44 -10.61
C LYS A 7 -9.84 -12.73 -11.85
N GLN A 8 -9.40 -13.97 -12.03
CA GLN A 8 -8.66 -14.41 -13.24
C GLN A 8 -9.50 -14.32 -14.53
N LEU A 9 -10.79 -14.70 -14.47
CA LEU A 9 -11.71 -14.56 -15.61
C LEU A 9 -11.96 -13.08 -15.94
N THR A 10 -12.01 -12.20 -14.96
CA THR A 10 -12.17 -10.76 -15.19
C THR A 10 -10.93 -10.14 -15.84
N ILE A 11 -9.73 -10.59 -15.47
CA ILE A 11 -8.47 -10.14 -16.09
C ILE A 11 -8.37 -10.67 -17.53
N LEU A 12 -8.66 -11.94 -17.76
CA LEU A 12 -8.66 -12.55 -19.11
C LEU A 12 -9.71 -11.92 -20.02
N ALA A 13 -10.93 -11.66 -19.52
CA ALA A 13 -11.97 -10.97 -20.28
C ALA A 13 -11.56 -9.53 -20.65
N ARG A 14 -10.78 -8.85 -19.82
CA ARG A 14 -10.26 -7.49 -20.09
C ARG A 14 -9.19 -7.48 -21.18
N THR A 15 -8.26 -8.44 -21.18
CA THR A 15 -7.18 -8.51 -22.18
C THR A 15 -7.65 -8.97 -23.54
N SER A 16 -8.72 -9.79 -23.61
CA SER A 16 -9.28 -10.31 -24.86
C SER A 16 -10.41 -9.44 -25.45
N SER A 17 -10.89 -8.42 -24.73
CA SER A 17 -11.96 -7.55 -25.23
C SER A 17 -11.49 -6.61 -26.34
N PRO A 18 -12.34 -6.31 -27.37
CA PRO A 18 -12.03 -5.34 -28.41
C PRO A 18 -11.65 -3.96 -27.82
N ARG A 19 -10.76 -3.23 -28.49
CA ARG A 19 -10.29 -1.90 -28.04
C ARG A 19 -11.41 -0.92 -27.70
N TRP A 20 -12.51 -0.94 -28.46
CA TRP A 20 -13.65 -0.05 -28.22
C TRP A 20 -14.39 -0.38 -26.90
N VAL A 21 -14.50 -1.67 -26.52
CA VAL A 21 -15.10 -2.09 -25.24
C VAL A 21 -14.25 -1.60 -24.08
N ARG A 22 -12.93 -1.73 -24.18
CA ARG A 22 -11.98 -1.23 -23.18
C ARG A 22 -12.04 0.28 -23.06
N THR A 23 -12.17 0.98 -24.19
CA THR A 23 -12.30 2.45 -24.22
C THR A 23 -13.63 2.89 -23.60
N ALA A 24 -14.75 2.25 -23.97
CA ALA A 24 -16.06 2.56 -23.39
C ALA A 24 -16.11 2.31 -21.88
N TYR A 25 -15.51 1.21 -21.42
CA TYR A 25 -15.37 0.91 -19.99
C TYR A 25 -14.52 1.95 -19.24
N ARG A 26 -13.41 2.42 -19.85
CA ARG A 26 -12.57 3.50 -19.30
C ARG A 26 -13.35 4.80 -19.16
N ILE A 27 -14.07 5.20 -20.22
CA ILE A 27 -14.91 6.40 -20.22
C ILE A 27 -16.01 6.29 -19.15
N ALA A 28 -16.72 5.17 -19.09
CA ALA A 28 -17.76 4.95 -18.08
C ALA A 28 -17.20 5.01 -16.64
N ARG A 29 -16.00 4.45 -16.39
CA ARG A 29 -15.33 4.56 -15.08
C ARG A 29 -14.82 5.97 -14.79
N SER A 30 -14.35 6.71 -15.78
CA SER A 30 -13.89 8.09 -15.58
C SER A 30 -15.04 9.04 -15.26
N ILE A 31 -16.22 8.80 -15.85
CA ILE A 31 -17.45 9.58 -15.62
C ILE A 31 -18.13 9.17 -14.29
N GLY A 32 -18.20 7.87 -14.00
CA GLY A 32 -18.84 7.35 -12.78
C GLY A 32 -17.97 7.38 -11.51
N GLY A 33 -16.70 7.71 -11.62
CA GLY A 33 -15.71 7.60 -10.55
C GLY A 33 -15.27 8.89 -9.87
N SER A 34 -15.79 10.06 -10.27
CA SER A 34 -15.36 11.32 -9.68
C SER A 34 -16.26 11.80 -8.55
N GLN A 35 -16.49 10.98 -7.55
CA GLN A 35 -16.68 11.57 -6.23
C GLN A 35 -15.28 12.03 -5.82
N GLY A 36 -15.05 13.34 -5.85
CA GLY A 36 -13.80 13.94 -5.44
C GLY A 36 -13.44 13.46 -4.02
N SER A 37 -12.17 13.18 -3.76
CA SER A 37 -11.70 13.01 -2.40
C SER A 37 -11.88 14.35 -1.65
N GLN A 38 -12.09 14.26 -0.35
CA GLN A 38 -12.09 15.44 0.51
C GLN A 38 -10.74 16.15 0.40
N ALA A 39 -10.69 17.44 0.73
CA ALA A 39 -9.41 18.13 0.89
C ALA A 39 -8.72 17.61 2.16
N LEU A 40 -7.42 17.37 2.09
CA LEU A 40 -6.63 17.05 3.29
C LEU A 40 -6.58 18.26 4.23
N PRO A 41 -6.83 18.10 5.53
CA PRO A 41 -6.66 19.15 6.50
C PRO A 41 -5.21 19.64 6.54
N ALA A 42 -5.01 20.95 6.46
CA ALA A 42 -3.68 21.56 6.36
C ALA A 42 -2.75 21.17 7.52
N GLU A 43 -3.29 21.02 8.72
CA GLU A 43 -2.55 20.64 9.92
C GLU A 43 -2.00 19.20 9.85
N LEU A 44 -2.63 18.31 9.03
CA LEU A 44 -2.18 16.92 8.87
C LEU A 44 -1.09 16.77 7.80
N VAL A 45 -0.78 17.81 7.04
CA VAL A 45 0.24 17.77 5.97
C VAL A 45 1.35 18.82 6.16
N LYS A 46 1.23 19.74 7.10
CA LYS A 46 2.16 20.87 7.28
C LYS A 46 3.62 20.46 7.52
N ASP A 47 3.83 19.31 8.15
CA ASP A 47 5.16 18.80 8.49
C ASP A 47 5.59 17.64 7.54
N CYS A 48 4.98 17.55 6.35
CA CYS A 48 5.31 16.53 5.38
C CYS A 48 6.70 16.78 4.79
N ARG A 49 7.56 15.77 4.85
CA ARG A 49 8.88 15.77 4.22
C ARG A 49 8.79 15.15 2.84
N PHE A 50 9.48 15.75 1.88
CA PHE A 50 9.55 15.27 0.51
C PHE A 50 10.87 14.53 0.26
N PHE A 51 10.80 13.42 -0.48
CA PHE A 51 11.95 12.61 -0.87
C PHE A 51 12.04 12.48 -2.38
N ALA A 52 13.25 12.47 -2.92
CA ALA A 52 13.49 12.34 -4.35
C ALA A 52 13.00 10.99 -4.91
N SER A 53 12.97 9.94 -4.10
CA SER A 53 12.44 8.63 -4.46
C SER A 53 11.90 7.86 -3.24
N ARG A 54 11.10 6.81 -3.50
CA ARG A 54 10.68 5.86 -2.45
C ARG A 54 11.88 5.17 -1.79
N LYS A 55 12.98 4.97 -2.52
CA LYS A 55 14.21 4.40 -1.97
C LYS A 55 14.84 5.30 -0.92
N ASP A 56 14.81 6.63 -1.15
CA ASP A 56 15.32 7.62 -0.19
C ASP A 56 14.40 7.73 1.02
N MET A 57 13.09 7.58 0.83
CA MET A 57 12.12 7.57 1.91
C MET A 57 12.34 6.39 2.88
N LEU A 58 12.78 5.22 2.39
CA LEU A 58 13.05 4.06 3.25
C LEU A 58 14.06 4.37 4.36
N TYR A 59 15.09 5.22 4.09
CA TYR A 59 16.06 5.62 5.13
C TYR A 59 15.45 6.50 6.24
N ALA A 60 14.28 7.06 6.04
CA ALA A 60 13.58 7.86 7.05
C ALA A 60 12.59 7.03 7.86
N LEU A 61 12.29 5.80 7.45
CA LEU A 61 11.49 4.85 8.22
C LEU A 61 12.33 4.19 9.32
N PRO A 62 11.71 3.70 10.40
CA PRO A 62 12.42 3.01 11.46
C PRO A 62 13.23 1.81 10.92
N GLY A 63 14.55 1.83 11.13
CA GLY A 63 15.43 0.69 10.89
C GLY A 63 15.36 -0.33 12.03
N ASN A 64 15.86 -1.57 11.79
CA ASN A 64 15.87 -2.66 12.78
C ASN A 64 14.49 -2.94 13.41
N GLY A 65 13.41 -2.64 12.70
CA GLY A 65 12.03 -2.81 13.15
C GLY A 65 11.40 -4.13 12.74
N VAL A 66 10.15 -4.34 13.17
CA VAL A 66 9.26 -5.36 12.65
C VAL A 66 8.41 -4.73 11.54
N VAL A 67 8.48 -5.29 10.33
CA VAL A 67 7.96 -4.68 9.12
C VAL A 67 7.04 -5.66 8.40
N ALA A 68 5.99 -5.16 7.74
CA ALA A 68 5.20 -5.94 6.79
C ALA A 68 5.14 -5.27 5.42
N GLU A 69 5.17 -6.08 4.36
CA GLU A 69 4.85 -5.72 2.99
C GLU A 69 3.57 -6.45 2.57
N LEU A 70 2.56 -5.70 2.19
CA LEU A 70 1.28 -6.21 1.68
C LEU A 70 1.27 -6.11 0.16
N GLY A 71 1.40 -7.26 -0.51
CA GLY A 71 1.62 -7.36 -1.96
C GLY A 71 3.12 -7.41 -2.28
N THR A 72 3.67 -8.62 -2.36
CA THR A 72 5.13 -8.82 -2.51
C THR A 72 5.52 -9.11 -3.96
N PHE A 73 4.64 -9.71 -4.75
CA PHE A 73 4.84 -10.07 -6.15
C PHE A 73 6.16 -10.82 -6.39
N ARG A 74 7.20 -10.15 -6.98
CA ARG A 74 8.53 -10.74 -7.24
C ARG A 74 9.53 -10.58 -6.12
N GLY A 75 9.20 -9.84 -5.06
CA GLY A 75 10.13 -9.53 -3.97
C GLY A 75 11.12 -8.40 -4.26
N ASP A 76 10.95 -7.66 -5.37
CA ASP A 76 11.88 -6.58 -5.73
C ASP A 76 11.92 -5.48 -4.68
N PHE A 77 10.77 -5.09 -4.13
CA PHE A 77 10.72 -4.08 -3.09
C PHE A 77 11.10 -4.64 -1.72
N ALA A 78 10.76 -5.90 -1.42
CA ALA A 78 11.21 -6.61 -0.22
C ALA A 78 12.73 -6.58 -0.09
N ARG A 79 13.48 -6.79 -1.19
CA ARG A 79 14.95 -6.69 -1.20
C ARG A 79 15.44 -5.29 -0.83
N LEU A 80 14.76 -4.24 -1.34
CA LEU A 80 15.08 -2.86 -0.95
C LEU A 80 14.80 -2.58 0.51
N ILE A 81 13.70 -3.13 1.06
CA ILE A 81 13.39 -3.03 2.49
C ILE A 81 14.53 -3.66 3.31
N VAL A 82 14.95 -4.89 2.98
CA VAL A 82 16.04 -5.57 3.67
C VAL A 82 17.33 -4.76 3.61
N GLU A 83 17.70 -4.28 2.40
CA GLU A 83 18.95 -3.53 2.17
C GLU A 83 18.97 -2.19 2.92
N ARG A 84 17.84 -1.46 2.97
CA ARG A 84 17.79 -0.07 3.41
C ARG A 84 17.42 0.11 4.87
N THR A 85 16.66 -0.82 5.42
CA THR A 85 16.14 -0.69 6.79
C THR A 85 16.62 -1.77 7.74
N GLU A 86 17.29 -2.82 7.23
CA GLU A 86 17.81 -3.94 8.02
C GLU A 86 16.80 -4.43 9.07
N PRO A 87 15.58 -4.83 8.64
CA PRO A 87 14.51 -5.13 9.58
C PRO A 87 14.89 -6.33 10.48
N ARG A 88 14.49 -6.28 11.75
CA ARG A 88 14.60 -7.43 12.68
C ARG A 88 13.69 -8.58 12.22
N GLU A 89 12.51 -8.25 11.71
CA GLU A 89 11.59 -9.17 11.07
C GLU A 89 10.91 -8.48 9.89
N LEU A 90 10.81 -9.19 8.75
CA LEU A 90 10.08 -8.76 7.57
C LEU A 90 9.02 -9.80 7.24
N HIS A 91 7.76 -9.40 7.28
CA HIS A 91 6.61 -10.23 6.95
C HIS A 91 6.12 -9.87 5.53
N LEU A 92 6.28 -10.81 4.58
CA LEU A 92 5.83 -10.70 3.21
C LEU A 92 4.45 -11.34 3.10
N ILE A 93 3.45 -10.58 2.66
CA ILE A 93 2.06 -11.06 2.61
C ILE A 93 1.53 -10.93 1.19
N ASP A 94 1.26 -12.06 0.54
CA ASP A 94 0.69 -12.11 -0.81
C ASP A 94 -0.27 -13.29 -0.97
N VAL A 95 -1.20 -13.18 -1.91
CA VAL A 95 -2.11 -14.27 -2.29
C VAL A 95 -1.42 -15.31 -3.18
N ASP A 96 -0.33 -14.92 -3.87
CA ASP A 96 0.34 -15.74 -4.88
C ASP A 96 1.85 -15.51 -4.92
N TYR A 97 2.61 -16.55 -4.62
CA TYR A 97 4.07 -16.59 -4.67
C TYR A 97 4.64 -17.30 -5.90
N THR A 98 3.83 -17.57 -6.93
CA THR A 98 4.30 -18.30 -8.13
C THR A 98 5.37 -17.54 -8.92
N ARG A 99 5.43 -16.22 -8.76
CA ARG A 99 6.43 -15.34 -9.41
C ARG A 99 7.47 -14.80 -8.44
N PHE A 100 7.38 -15.20 -7.18
CA PHE A 100 8.31 -14.73 -6.16
C PHE A 100 9.71 -15.29 -6.40
N ASP A 101 10.70 -14.42 -6.36
CA ASP A 101 12.12 -14.73 -6.39
C ASP A 101 12.69 -14.51 -4.99
N ASP A 102 13.12 -15.56 -4.32
CA ASP A 102 13.63 -15.53 -2.95
C ASP A 102 15.10 -15.12 -2.86
N THR A 103 15.77 -14.84 -3.98
CA THR A 103 17.17 -14.39 -4.01
C THR A 103 17.36 -13.18 -3.09
N GLY A 104 18.19 -13.33 -2.07
CA GLY A 104 18.45 -12.30 -1.05
C GLY A 104 17.35 -12.15 0.01
N LEU A 105 16.35 -13.06 0.01
CA LEU A 105 15.21 -13.05 0.95
C LEU A 105 15.06 -14.38 1.72
N THR A 106 16.13 -15.20 1.78
CA THR A 106 16.11 -16.53 2.41
C THR A 106 16.47 -16.51 3.91
N GLU A 107 16.78 -15.32 4.46
CA GLU A 107 17.15 -15.20 5.88
C GLU A 107 15.95 -15.52 6.80
N PRO A 108 16.17 -16.15 7.99
CA PRO A 108 15.10 -16.52 8.92
C PRO A 108 14.22 -15.35 9.39
N ARG A 109 14.73 -14.12 9.29
CA ARG A 109 13.97 -12.90 9.62
C ARG A 109 12.93 -12.53 8.56
N VAL A 110 13.00 -13.10 7.35
CA VAL A 110 12.02 -12.89 6.26
C VAL A 110 10.99 -14.02 6.29
N LYS A 111 9.74 -13.68 6.51
CA LYS A 111 8.65 -14.64 6.71
C LYS A 111 7.57 -14.42 5.66
N GLN A 112 7.23 -15.47 4.90
CA GLN A 112 6.18 -15.45 3.90
C GLN A 112 4.83 -15.88 4.50
N HIS A 113 3.77 -15.15 4.17
CA HIS A 113 2.41 -15.45 4.59
C HIS A 113 1.48 -15.42 3.37
N ARG A 114 0.91 -16.57 3.02
CA ARG A 114 0.02 -16.68 1.87
C ARG A 114 -1.44 -16.42 2.28
N GLY A 115 -2.07 -15.40 1.70
CA GLY A 115 -3.48 -15.10 1.93
C GLY A 115 -3.87 -13.70 1.48
N LEU A 116 -5.13 -13.34 1.73
CA LEU A 116 -5.59 -11.97 1.49
C LEU A 116 -4.92 -11.02 2.48
N THR A 117 -4.33 -9.95 1.99
CA THR A 117 -3.50 -9.02 2.77
C THR A 117 -4.19 -8.52 4.05
N HIS A 118 -5.43 -8.05 3.93
CA HIS A 118 -6.21 -7.55 5.07
C HIS A 118 -6.60 -8.65 6.09
N GLU A 119 -6.74 -9.92 5.66
CA GLU A 119 -7.04 -11.02 6.57
C GLU A 119 -5.79 -11.46 7.33
N VAL A 120 -4.68 -11.61 6.60
CA VAL A 120 -3.41 -12.02 7.20
C VAL A 120 -2.89 -10.95 8.17
N ILE A 121 -2.85 -9.67 7.75
CA ILE A 121 -2.36 -8.61 8.64
C ILE A 121 -3.23 -8.48 9.90
N ALA A 122 -4.56 -8.68 9.80
CA ALA A 122 -5.46 -8.64 10.94
C ALA A 122 -5.18 -9.74 11.98
N SER A 123 -4.55 -10.86 11.60
CA SER A 123 -4.23 -11.97 12.50
C SER A 123 -3.05 -11.71 13.43
N PHE A 124 -2.23 -10.69 13.16
CA PHE A 124 -1.12 -10.31 14.02
C PHE A 124 -1.60 -9.61 15.30
N PRO A 125 -0.78 -9.63 16.37
CA PRO A 125 -1.09 -8.85 17.57
C PRO A 125 -1.20 -7.36 17.27
N ASP A 126 -1.96 -6.64 18.08
CA ASP A 126 -1.98 -5.18 18.00
C ASP A 126 -0.60 -4.60 18.39
N GLU A 127 -0.27 -3.45 17.82
CA GLU A 127 0.98 -2.74 18.06
C GLU A 127 2.26 -3.57 17.77
N HIS A 128 2.17 -4.52 16.85
CA HIS A 128 3.25 -5.43 16.50
C HIS A 128 4.30 -4.79 15.57
N PHE A 129 3.85 -3.98 14.59
CA PHE A 129 4.70 -3.47 13.51
C PHE A 129 5.18 -2.05 13.78
N ASP A 130 6.44 -1.79 13.41
CA ASP A 130 7.02 -0.46 13.36
C ASP A 130 6.55 0.32 12.12
N TRP A 131 6.42 -0.39 10.99
CA TRP A 131 5.77 0.15 9.79
C TRP A 131 5.27 -0.96 8.87
N ILE A 132 4.27 -0.60 8.03
CA ILE A 132 3.62 -1.50 7.08
C ILE A 132 3.58 -0.79 5.72
N TYR A 133 4.00 -1.50 4.66
CA TYR A 133 3.96 -1.04 3.28
C TYR A 133 2.81 -1.70 2.53
N VAL A 134 1.92 -0.91 1.93
CA VAL A 134 0.71 -1.37 1.22
C VAL A 134 0.91 -1.21 -0.28
N ASP A 135 1.10 -2.32 -0.97
CA ASP A 135 1.36 -2.42 -2.43
C ASP A 135 0.62 -3.62 -3.05
N ALA A 136 -0.64 -3.85 -2.69
CA ALA A 136 -1.38 -5.03 -3.14
C ALA A 136 -2.38 -4.70 -4.25
N ASP A 137 -3.67 -4.59 -3.93
CA ASP A 137 -4.73 -4.24 -4.87
C ASP A 137 -4.99 -2.73 -4.78
N HIS A 138 -4.67 -1.99 -5.83
CA HIS A 138 -4.77 -0.54 -5.88
C HIS A 138 -6.21 0.00 -6.03
N SER A 139 -7.24 -0.85 -5.88
CA SER A 139 -8.62 -0.38 -5.84
C SER A 139 -8.93 0.31 -4.51
N TYR A 140 -9.80 1.33 -4.55
CA TYR A 140 -10.24 2.06 -3.35
C TYR A 140 -10.65 1.14 -2.19
N LYS A 141 -11.48 0.12 -2.49
CA LYS A 141 -12.02 -0.77 -1.47
C LYS A 141 -10.95 -1.67 -0.84
N ALA A 142 -10.02 -2.17 -1.63
CA ALA A 142 -8.96 -3.04 -1.13
C ALA A 142 -7.95 -2.23 -0.32
N THR A 143 -7.46 -1.11 -0.86
CA THR A 143 -6.54 -0.22 -0.15
C THR A 143 -7.10 0.25 1.20
N LEU A 144 -8.38 0.66 1.24
CA LEU A 144 -9.01 1.11 2.49
C LEU A 144 -9.18 -0.04 3.50
N ARG A 145 -9.45 -1.28 3.05
CA ARG A 145 -9.49 -2.46 3.92
C ARG A 145 -8.11 -2.78 4.49
N ASP A 146 -7.08 -2.78 3.65
CA ASP A 146 -5.70 -3.00 4.09
C ASP A 146 -5.27 -1.93 5.11
N ALA A 147 -5.58 -0.66 4.85
CA ALA A 147 -5.29 0.43 5.78
C ALA A 147 -5.98 0.23 7.14
N ARG A 148 -7.27 -0.06 7.15
CA ARG A 148 -8.04 -0.27 8.39
C ARG A 148 -7.60 -1.52 9.16
N ALA A 149 -7.27 -2.60 8.46
CA ALA A 149 -6.75 -3.82 9.08
C ALA A 149 -5.34 -3.61 9.66
N SER A 150 -4.51 -2.79 9.02
CA SER A 150 -3.14 -2.47 9.44
C SER A 150 -3.09 -1.49 10.62
N ALA A 151 -4.03 -0.56 10.73
CA ALA A 151 -4.01 0.51 11.73
C ALA A 151 -3.85 0.04 13.18
N PRO A 152 -4.61 -0.96 13.70
CA PRO A 152 -4.40 -1.46 15.05
C PRO A 152 -3.05 -2.17 15.21
N LYS A 153 -2.49 -2.73 14.14
CA LYS A 153 -1.26 -3.54 14.16
C LYS A 153 0.02 -2.71 14.21
N LEU A 154 -0.07 -1.43 13.91
CA LEU A 154 1.04 -0.49 14.05
C LEU A 154 1.20 -0.03 15.49
N ARG A 155 2.44 0.12 15.93
CA ARG A 155 2.78 0.77 17.20
C ARG A 155 2.42 2.25 17.16
N PRO A 156 2.17 2.90 18.31
CA PRO A 156 2.15 4.35 18.40
C PRO A 156 3.45 4.95 17.82
N GLY A 157 3.33 5.93 16.94
CA GLY A 157 4.45 6.51 16.20
C GLY A 157 4.90 5.72 14.97
N GLY A 158 4.35 4.54 14.73
CA GLY A 158 4.64 3.70 13.56
C GLY A 158 4.07 4.28 12.26
N PHE A 159 4.50 3.74 11.11
CA PHE A 159 4.14 4.29 9.80
C PHE A 159 3.31 3.31 8.97
N LEU A 160 2.29 3.86 8.30
CA LEU A 160 1.54 3.17 7.24
C LEU A 160 1.90 3.82 5.90
N VAL A 161 2.55 3.06 5.04
CA VAL A 161 3.08 3.53 3.77
C VAL A 161 2.22 2.97 2.63
N PHE A 162 1.90 3.81 1.66
CA PHE A 162 1.12 3.43 0.48
C PHE A 162 1.91 3.67 -0.79
N ASN A 163 1.96 2.64 -1.63
CA ASN A 163 2.50 2.71 -2.98
C ASN A 163 1.46 3.27 -3.95
N ASP A 164 1.94 3.83 -5.07
CA ASP A 164 1.15 4.25 -6.21
C ASP A 164 0.00 5.22 -5.86
N PHE A 165 0.29 6.19 -4.97
CA PHE A 165 -0.68 7.13 -4.44
C PHE A 165 -1.47 7.90 -5.52
N ALA A 166 -0.85 8.24 -6.65
CA ALA A 166 -1.50 9.05 -7.70
C ALA A 166 -1.30 8.46 -9.10
N HIS A 167 -1.67 7.19 -9.30
CA HIS A 167 -1.47 6.51 -10.57
C HIS A 167 -2.72 6.44 -11.44
N ILE A 168 -2.51 6.50 -12.76
CA ILE A 168 -3.49 6.20 -13.79
C ILE A 168 -2.89 5.12 -14.69
N ASP A 169 -3.33 3.90 -14.53
CA ASP A 169 -2.95 2.79 -15.38
C ASP A 169 -3.67 2.89 -16.73
N GLN A 170 -2.94 2.58 -17.83
CA GLN A 170 -3.49 2.69 -19.19
C GLN A 170 -4.62 1.70 -19.46
N GLU A 171 -4.62 0.53 -18.80
CA GLU A 171 -5.60 -0.53 -19.01
C GLU A 171 -6.73 -0.52 -17.97
N ILE A 172 -6.40 -0.27 -16.71
CA ILE A 172 -7.36 -0.33 -15.60
C ILE A 172 -7.88 1.05 -15.15
N GLY A 173 -7.30 2.14 -15.66
CA GLY A 173 -7.71 3.51 -15.33
C GLY A 173 -7.11 4.00 -14.00
N ARG A 174 -7.75 4.99 -13.38
CA ARG A 174 -7.26 5.60 -12.14
C ARG A 174 -7.29 4.61 -10.97
N TYR A 175 -6.19 4.50 -10.26
CA TYR A 175 -6.10 3.77 -9.00
C TYR A 175 -6.94 4.46 -7.90
N GLY A 176 -7.44 3.66 -6.97
CA GLY A 176 -8.23 4.16 -5.85
C GLY A 176 -7.42 4.55 -4.62
N VAL A 177 -6.08 4.39 -4.66
CA VAL A 177 -5.18 4.61 -3.52
C VAL A 177 -5.30 6.03 -2.98
N HIS A 178 -5.21 7.06 -3.85
CA HIS A 178 -5.35 8.45 -3.43
C HIS A 178 -6.61 8.68 -2.60
N ARG A 179 -7.76 8.24 -3.10
CA ARG A 179 -9.03 8.41 -2.39
C ARG A 179 -9.06 7.64 -1.07
N ALA A 180 -8.58 6.39 -1.07
CA ALA A 180 -8.54 5.57 0.14
C ALA A 180 -7.67 6.19 1.23
N VAL A 181 -6.49 6.70 0.87
CA VAL A 181 -5.58 7.39 1.80
C VAL A 181 -6.21 8.66 2.34
N VAL A 182 -6.80 9.50 1.49
CA VAL A 182 -7.45 10.75 1.93
C VAL A 182 -8.60 10.48 2.88
N ASP A 183 -9.50 9.52 2.53
CA ASP A 183 -10.61 9.15 3.41
C ASP A 183 -10.10 8.58 4.74
N PHE A 184 -9.05 7.75 4.73
CA PHE A 184 -8.42 7.21 5.92
C PHE A 184 -7.78 8.31 6.80
N VAL A 185 -7.06 9.27 6.19
CA VAL A 185 -6.46 10.41 6.91
C VAL A 185 -7.55 11.26 7.59
N CYS A 186 -8.65 11.53 6.88
CA CYS A 186 -9.76 12.31 7.45
C CYS A 186 -10.47 11.55 8.58
N GLU A 187 -10.59 10.22 8.46
CA GLU A 187 -11.21 9.33 9.46
C GLU A 187 -10.35 9.19 10.72
N GLN A 188 -9.07 8.87 10.54
CA GLN A 188 -8.15 8.52 11.63
C GLN A 188 -7.35 9.71 12.17
N ARG A 189 -7.35 10.85 11.47
CA ARG A 189 -6.56 12.04 11.81
C ARG A 189 -5.06 11.78 11.88
N TRP A 190 -4.55 10.80 11.11
CA TRP A 190 -3.12 10.51 11.05
C TRP A 190 -2.41 11.51 10.15
N PRO A 191 -1.32 12.15 10.61
CA PRO A 191 -0.57 13.07 9.77
C PRO A 191 0.15 12.35 8.64
N LEU A 192 0.14 12.94 7.45
CA LEU A 192 0.98 12.57 6.33
C LEU A 192 2.37 13.14 6.58
N ARG A 193 3.34 12.27 6.82
CA ARG A 193 4.69 12.66 7.20
C ARG A 193 5.68 12.62 6.04
N PHE A 194 5.48 11.70 5.09
CA PHE A 194 6.40 11.55 3.97
C PHE A 194 5.65 11.51 2.65
N PHE A 195 6.27 12.12 1.65
CA PHE A 195 5.86 12.06 0.25
C PHE A 195 7.10 11.79 -0.60
N ALA A 196 7.12 10.69 -1.33
CA ALA A 196 8.24 10.33 -2.19
C ALA A 196 7.87 10.46 -3.67
N PHE A 197 8.72 11.14 -4.44
CA PHE A 197 8.58 11.24 -5.87
C PHE A 197 8.92 9.91 -6.54
N HIS A 198 8.36 9.71 -7.74
CA HIS A 198 8.66 8.59 -8.59
C HIS A 198 8.70 9.06 -10.06
N PRO A 199 9.66 8.57 -10.89
CA PRO A 199 9.81 9.01 -12.29
C PRO A 199 8.55 8.89 -13.14
N HIS A 200 7.69 7.92 -12.82
CA HIS A 200 6.42 7.69 -13.53
C HIS A 200 5.20 8.32 -12.84
N ALA A 201 5.40 9.28 -11.94
CA ALA A 201 4.35 9.96 -11.20
C ALA A 201 3.44 9.02 -10.37
N LEU A 202 3.99 7.92 -9.90
CA LEU A 202 3.27 6.93 -9.07
C LEU A 202 3.14 7.39 -7.61
N TYR A 203 4.18 7.99 -7.08
CA TYR A 203 4.34 8.55 -5.74
C TYR A 203 4.01 7.56 -4.60
N ASP A 204 4.82 7.61 -3.55
CA ASP A 204 4.55 6.92 -2.30
C ASP A 204 4.27 7.93 -1.20
N VAL A 205 3.39 7.57 -0.27
CA VAL A 205 3.08 8.41 0.89
C VAL A 205 3.13 7.60 2.18
N ALA A 206 3.57 8.23 3.28
CA ALA A 206 3.61 7.61 4.59
C ALA A 206 2.81 8.42 5.61
N LEU A 207 1.86 7.76 6.24
CA LEU A 207 1.10 8.26 7.38
C LEU A 207 1.76 7.81 8.67
N GLN A 208 1.72 8.62 9.72
CA GLN A 208 2.22 8.23 11.04
C GLN A 208 1.07 8.06 12.03
N LYS A 209 1.01 6.88 12.67
CA LYS A 209 0.08 6.67 13.78
C LYS A 209 0.45 7.61 14.92
N PRO A 210 -0.49 8.40 15.48
CA PRO A 210 -0.18 9.25 16.62
C PRO A 210 0.42 8.47 17.79
N ALA A 211 1.37 9.08 18.51
CA ALA A 211 1.83 8.53 19.78
C ALA A 211 0.69 8.59 20.81
N THR A 212 0.52 7.56 21.62
CA THR A 212 -0.46 7.56 22.72
C THR A 212 -0.12 8.71 23.68
N GLY A 213 -1.03 9.68 23.81
CA GLY A 213 -0.88 10.81 24.73
C GLY A 213 -0.99 12.21 24.12
N GLY A 214 -1.16 12.35 22.80
CA GLY A 214 -1.39 13.63 22.13
C GLY A 214 -2.86 13.83 21.77
N VAL A 215 -3.70 14.17 22.72
CA VAL A 215 -4.96 14.86 22.41
C VAL A 215 -4.56 16.30 22.10
N ALA A 216 -4.64 16.68 20.82
CA ALA A 216 -4.53 18.08 20.40
C ALA A 216 -5.88 18.79 20.54
#